data_86ef6981353e38fbfd35bf9f3e579178
#
_entry.id   86ef6981353e38fbfd35bf9f3e579178
#
_cell.length_a   1.000
_cell.length_b   1.000
_cell.length_c   1.000
_cell.angle_alpha   90.00
_cell.angle_beta   90.00
_cell.angle_gamma   90.00
#
_symmetry.space_group_name_H-M   'P 1'
#
loop_
_entity.id
_entity.type
_entity.pdbx_description
1 polymer ?
#
loop_
_entity_poly.entity_id
_entity_poly.type
_entity_poly.pdbx_seq_one_letter_code
_entity_poly.pdbx_strand_id
1 'polypeptide(L)'
;MQLWWAVSYINHTLSLFPPPHTNKIQLFLCSLLQYLGLTYTLLTMVENSNHDNFFSGRCIWVNGPVIVGAGPSGLAVGACLKEQGVPFIILEKGNCIASLWQNHTYDRLKLHLPKEFCQLPNFPLPESLPEYPTKYQFINYLESYAKHFEINPRFNEPVKSALYDKTCGLWRVKTDSSNGSSEGEVEYICRWLVVATGENAEKVVPEFEGLEEFGGLVMHSCDYKSGENYQGRNVLVVGCGNSGMEVSLDLCNHGAHPSMVVRSSVHVLPREILGKPTFKVVVSLMKWMPVWLVDKLLVVTARLVLGNIAKYGLKRPSKGPIQLKNMEGKTPVLDIGALKKIRSGEIKVVPGIKRFLHNSVELVNGDVLDIASVILATGYCSNVPSWLKENDFFSTNGFPKTPFPNGWKGKAGLYAVGFTRRGLSGASLDATRTAQDIGRIWKEETNQKKHYVGATMACYRRCISQIRFKILGTMIYTCTKIRVSQMHESSQRTVISLSSKTRIL
;
A
#
# COMPACT_ATOMS: atom_id res chain seq x y z
N MET A 1 -7.93 40.75 -21.27
CA MET A 1 -7.52 41.99 -21.92
C MET A 1 -6.02 42.28 -21.80
N GLN A 2 -5.41 42.19 -20.64
CA GLN A 2 -3.96 42.46 -20.43
C GLN A 2 -3.03 41.49 -21.18
N LEU A 3 -3.38 40.23 -21.35
CA LEU A 3 -2.58 39.24 -22.10
C LEU A 3 -2.60 39.53 -23.60
N TRP A 4 -3.71 39.99 -24.12
CA TRP A 4 -3.86 40.39 -25.56
C TRP A 4 -2.99 41.62 -25.90
N TRP A 5 -2.88 42.55 -24.97
CA TRP A 5 -1.99 43.72 -25.08
C TRP A 5 -0.52 43.31 -25.02
N ALA A 6 -0.14 42.37 -24.11
CA ALA A 6 1.21 41.85 -24.03
C ALA A 6 1.64 41.09 -25.28
N VAL A 7 0.78 40.24 -25.81
CA VAL A 7 1.01 39.50 -27.07
C VAL A 7 1.11 40.43 -28.27
N SER A 8 0.26 41.46 -28.35
CA SER A 8 0.30 42.47 -29.41
C SER A 8 1.55 43.31 -29.35
N TYR A 9 1.99 43.70 -28.15
CA TYR A 9 3.22 44.46 -27.92
C TYR A 9 4.48 43.66 -28.25
N ILE A 10 4.50 42.39 -27.90
CA ILE A 10 5.62 41.48 -28.21
C ILE A 10 5.70 41.24 -29.73
N ASN A 11 4.58 41.03 -30.41
CA ASN A 11 4.54 40.88 -31.88
C ASN A 11 4.99 42.14 -32.62
N HIS A 12 4.62 43.32 -32.12
CA HIS A 12 5.06 44.62 -32.66
C HIS A 12 6.56 44.84 -32.43
N THR A 13 7.12 44.38 -31.29
CA THR A 13 8.54 44.50 -31.01
C THR A 13 9.38 43.51 -31.83
N LEU A 14 8.83 42.31 -32.12
CA LEU A 14 9.51 41.29 -32.94
C LEU A 14 9.55 41.63 -34.42
N SER A 15 8.61 42.45 -34.94
CA SER A 15 8.63 42.91 -36.33
C SER A 15 9.72 43.93 -36.63
N LEU A 16 10.41 44.45 -35.62
CA LEU A 16 11.52 45.43 -35.73
C LEU A 16 12.89 44.80 -35.92
N PHE A 17 13.03 43.45 -35.96
CA PHE A 17 14.33 42.76 -36.08
C PHE A 17 14.42 41.94 -37.38
N PRO A 18 15.53 42.06 -38.16
CA PRO A 18 15.71 41.28 -39.37
C PRO A 18 16.08 39.81 -39.09
N PRO A 19 15.71 38.82 -39.95
CA PRO A 19 16.10 37.41 -39.80
C PRO A 19 17.62 37.21 -40.09
N PRO A 20 18.36 36.54 -39.24
CA PRO A 20 18.25 35.11 -38.92
C PRO A 20 18.28 34.73 -37.44
N HIS A 21 18.13 35.66 -36.50
CA HIS A 21 18.16 35.38 -35.06
C HIS A 21 16.76 35.15 -34.46
N THR A 22 15.72 35.26 -35.22
CA THR A 22 14.31 35.21 -34.81
C THR A 22 13.84 33.80 -34.42
N ASN A 23 14.37 32.73 -35.03
CA ASN A 23 13.84 31.39 -34.79
C ASN A 23 14.04 30.86 -33.35
N LYS A 24 15.16 31.15 -32.70
CA LYS A 24 15.40 30.66 -31.32
C LYS A 24 14.67 31.49 -30.25
N ILE A 25 14.58 32.80 -30.48
CA ILE A 25 13.87 33.70 -29.55
C ILE A 25 12.35 33.51 -29.69
N GLN A 26 11.88 33.30 -30.90
CA GLN A 26 10.47 33.04 -31.21
C GLN A 26 10.00 31.69 -30.66
N LEU A 27 10.80 30.62 -30.77
CA LEU A 27 10.55 29.32 -30.15
C LEU A 27 10.54 29.42 -28.60
N PHE A 28 11.46 30.20 -28.04
CA PHE A 28 11.52 30.41 -26.57
C PHE A 28 10.30 31.21 -26.08
N LEU A 29 9.91 32.28 -26.78
CA LEU A 29 8.74 33.09 -26.42
C LEU A 29 7.44 32.30 -26.63
N CYS A 30 7.32 31.48 -27.68
CA CYS A 30 6.20 30.55 -27.86
C CYS A 30 6.11 29.52 -26.75
N SER A 31 7.25 28.94 -26.32
CA SER A 31 7.29 28.00 -25.19
C SER A 31 6.93 28.66 -23.87
N LEU A 32 7.37 29.91 -23.65
CA LEU A 32 7.05 30.70 -22.45
C LEU A 32 5.57 31.11 -22.44
N LEU A 33 5.01 31.49 -23.58
CA LEU A 33 3.60 31.85 -23.73
C LEU A 33 2.69 30.61 -23.61
N GLN A 34 3.12 29.46 -24.13
CA GLN A 34 2.43 28.18 -23.88
C GLN A 34 2.46 27.78 -22.40
N TYR A 35 3.61 27.96 -21.73
CA TYR A 35 3.72 27.68 -20.30
C TYR A 35 2.90 28.65 -19.45
N LEU A 36 2.93 29.94 -19.76
CA LEU A 36 2.09 30.95 -19.10
C LEU A 36 0.61 30.79 -19.46
N GLY A 37 0.29 30.39 -20.68
CA GLY A 37 -1.08 30.07 -21.11
C GLY A 37 -1.62 28.83 -20.40
N LEU A 38 -0.80 27.78 -20.23
CA LEU A 38 -1.15 26.58 -19.46
C LEU A 38 -1.35 26.89 -17.96
N THR A 39 -0.49 27.73 -17.37
CA THR A 39 -0.66 28.14 -15.97
C THR A 39 -1.86 29.09 -15.80
N TYR A 40 -2.15 29.95 -16.76
CA TYR A 40 -3.35 30.80 -16.73
C TYR A 40 -4.63 29.99 -16.98
N THR A 41 -4.61 29.00 -17.89
CA THR A 41 -5.74 28.10 -18.11
C THR A 41 -5.99 27.20 -16.90
N LEU A 42 -4.94 26.75 -16.21
CA LEU A 42 -5.05 26.02 -14.94
C LEU A 42 -5.59 26.93 -13.82
N LEU A 43 -5.12 28.17 -13.71
CA LEU A 43 -5.62 29.17 -12.74
C LEU A 43 -7.06 29.57 -13.02
N THR A 44 -7.44 29.81 -14.27
CA THR A 44 -8.84 30.13 -14.63
C THR A 44 -9.77 28.91 -14.52
N MET A 45 -9.29 27.68 -14.72
CA MET A 45 -10.04 26.47 -14.40
C MET A 45 -10.27 26.32 -12.89
N VAL A 46 -9.30 26.71 -12.07
CA VAL A 46 -9.42 26.74 -10.59
C VAL A 46 -10.35 27.87 -10.12
N GLU A 47 -10.29 29.06 -10.74
CA GLU A 47 -11.18 30.18 -10.37
C GLU A 47 -12.62 30.01 -10.89
N ASN A 48 -12.82 29.43 -12.09
CA ASN A 48 -14.16 29.15 -12.62
C ASN A 48 -14.84 27.91 -11.99
N SER A 49 -14.09 27.08 -11.26
CA SER A 49 -14.68 25.95 -10.51
C SER A 49 -15.52 26.38 -9.29
N ASN A 50 -15.56 27.67 -8.96
CA ASN A 50 -16.38 28.19 -7.85
C ASN A 50 -17.87 28.42 -8.24
N HIS A 51 -18.31 28.11 -9.44
CA HIS A 51 -19.70 28.36 -9.86
C HIS A 51 -20.51 27.18 -10.40
N ASP A 52 -19.93 25.97 -10.49
CA ASP A 52 -20.69 24.80 -10.85
C ASP A 52 -20.45 23.68 -9.82
N ASN A 53 -21.52 23.21 -9.19
CA ASN A 53 -21.61 22.10 -8.23
C ASN A 53 -21.16 20.73 -8.83
N PHE A 54 -20.18 20.70 -9.71
CA PHE A 54 -19.68 19.48 -10.35
C PHE A 54 -18.47 18.84 -9.64
N PHE A 55 -17.82 19.51 -8.69
CA PHE A 55 -16.73 18.97 -7.89
C PHE A 55 -17.01 19.12 -6.39
N SER A 56 -17.87 18.26 -5.86
CA SER A 56 -18.09 18.15 -4.42
C SER A 56 -16.96 17.40 -3.68
N GLY A 57 -15.83 17.10 -4.34
CA GLY A 57 -14.74 16.33 -3.78
C GLY A 57 -13.40 17.07 -3.76
N ARG A 58 -12.67 16.95 -2.65
CA ARG A 58 -11.32 17.46 -2.50
C ARG A 58 -10.33 16.61 -3.31
N CYS A 59 -9.59 17.22 -4.26
CA CYS A 59 -8.56 16.56 -5.05
C CYS A 59 -7.17 16.83 -4.47
N ILE A 60 -6.36 15.79 -4.23
CA ILE A 60 -5.03 15.88 -3.65
C ILE A 60 -4.00 15.23 -4.59
N TRP A 61 -3.06 16.03 -5.08
CA TRP A 61 -1.90 15.52 -5.79
C TRP A 61 -0.89 14.90 -4.82
N VAL A 62 -0.47 13.65 -5.10
CA VAL A 62 0.54 12.95 -4.30
C VAL A 62 1.85 12.89 -5.07
N ASN A 63 2.86 13.53 -4.51
CA ASN A 63 4.21 13.51 -5.09
C ASN A 63 4.93 12.23 -4.64
N GLY A 64 4.58 11.09 -5.24
CA GLY A 64 5.08 9.76 -4.89
C GLY A 64 3.96 8.71 -4.93
N PRO A 65 4.17 7.50 -4.38
CA PRO A 65 3.13 6.48 -4.34
C PRO A 65 2.06 6.74 -3.28
N VAL A 66 0.83 6.33 -3.61
CA VAL A 66 -0.22 6.06 -2.63
C VAL A 66 -0.14 4.58 -2.24
N ILE A 67 -0.01 4.30 -0.95
CA ILE A 67 0.01 2.96 -0.36
C ILE A 67 -1.36 2.73 0.30
N VAL A 68 -2.02 1.65 -0.05
CA VAL A 68 -3.34 1.28 0.51
C VAL A 68 -3.17 0.22 1.58
N GLY A 69 -3.39 0.58 2.84
CA GLY A 69 -3.26 -0.25 4.03
C GLY A 69 -2.03 0.07 4.89
N ALA A 70 -2.23 0.29 6.20
CA ALA A 70 -1.18 0.52 7.21
C ALA A 70 -0.89 -0.75 8.06
N GLY A 71 -1.08 -1.92 7.48
CA GLY A 71 -0.63 -3.19 8.05
C GLY A 71 0.87 -3.37 7.90
N PRO A 72 1.44 -4.53 8.34
CA PRO A 72 2.87 -4.81 8.24
C PRO A 72 3.46 -4.59 6.84
N SER A 73 2.69 -4.92 5.78
CA SER A 73 3.10 -4.72 4.38
C SER A 73 3.25 -3.25 4.01
N GLY A 74 2.27 -2.42 4.36
CA GLY A 74 2.32 -0.98 4.07
C GLY A 74 3.39 -0.25 4.88
N LEU A 75 3.56 -0.62 6.15
CA LEU A 75 4.64 -0.09 6.99
C LEU A 75 6.02 -0.44 6.41
N ALA A 76 6.20 -1.70 5.98
CA ALA A 76 7.45 -2.14 5.36
C ALA A 76 7.78 -1.35 4.08
N VAL A 77 6.79 -1.14 3.21
CA VAL A 77 6.98 -0.31 1.99
C VAL A 77 7.32 1.12 2.36
N GLY A 78 6.59 1.71 3.30
CA GLY A 78 6.83 3.09 3.74
C GLY A 78 8.24 3.29 4.26
N ALA A 79 8.74 2.37 5.10
CA ALA A 79 10.11 2.39 5.61
C ALA A 79 11.14 2.31 4.48
N CYS A 80 11.00 1.34 3.58
CA CYS A 80 11.93 1.18 2.46
C CYS A 80 11.89 2.37 1.49
N LEU A 81 10.75 3.02 1.29
CA LEU A 81 10.64 4.24 0.47
C LEU A 81 11.31 5.45 1.14
N LYS A 82 11.18 5.59 2.47
CA LYS A 82 11.90 6.62 3.23
C LYS A 82 13.41 6.52 3.04
N GLU A 83 13.97 5.31 3.10
CA GLU A 83 15.39 5.08 2.84
C GLU A 83 15.81 5.44 1.40
N GLN A 84 14.89 5.30 0.44
CA GLN A 84 15.15 5.72 -0.94
C GLN A 84 14.96 7.23 -1.16
N GLY A 85 14.49 7.98 -0.15
CA GLY A 85 14.17 9.41 -0.24
C GLY A 85 12.94 9.70 -1.10
N VAL A 86 12.01 8.75 -1.20
CA VAL A 86 10.77 8.89 -1.96
C VAL A 86 9.63 9.27 -1.02
N PRO A 87 8.97 10.43 -1.21
CA PRO A 87 7.78 10.78 -0.44
C PRO A 87 6.61 9.84 -0.79
N PHE A 88 5.70 9.61 0.17
CA PHE A 88 4.53 8.75 -0.03
C PHE A 88 3.39 9.13 0.91
N ILE A 89 2.20 8.58 0.64
CA ILE A 89 1.05 8.62 1.55
C ILE A 89 0.59 7.19 1.78
N ILE A 90 0.23 6.87 3.04
CA ILE A 90 -0.45 5.62 3.40
C ILE A 90 -1.89 5.94 3.78
N LEU A 91 -2.85 5.26 3.16
CA LEU A 91 -4.28 5.34 3.47
C LEU A 91 -4.69 4.08 4.24
N GLU A 92 -5.30 4.26 5.41
CA GLU A 92 -5.77 3.16 6.27
C GLU A 92 -7.25 3.35 6.61
N LYS A 93 -8.03 2.28 6.41
CA LYS A 93 -9.48 2.27 6.73
C LYS A 93 -9.76 2.30 8.23
N GLY A 94 -8.86 1.75 9.04
CA GLY A 94 -8.96 1.72 10.49
C GLY A 94 -8.47 3.01 11.14
N ASN A 95 -8.63 3.09 12.45
CA ASN A 95 -8.20 4.22 13.27
C ASN A 95 -6.78 4.07 13.83
N CYS A 96 -6.08 3.01 13.47
CA CYS A 96 -4.73 2.71 13.97
C CYS A 96 -3.92 1.93 12.93
N ILE A 97 -2.60 1.89 13.09
CA ILE A 97 -1.75 0.98 12.31
C ILE A 97 -2.05 -0.47 12.65
N ALA A 98 -1.78 -1.38 11.72
CA ALA A 98 -1.98 -2.81 11.94
C ALA A 98 -3.37 -3.15 12.51
N SER A 99 -4.41 -2.44 12.06
CA SER A 99 -5.78 -2.47 12.60
C SER A 99 -6.36 -3.89 12.68
N LEU A 100 -6.02 -4.78 11.74
CA LEU A 100 -6.40 -6.18 11.81
C LEU A 100 -5.80 -6.88 13.05
N TRP A 101 -4.52 -6.64 13.36
CA TRP A 101 -3.85 -7.22 14.53
C TRP A 101 -4.39 -6.67 15.83
N GLN A 102 -4.67 -5.37 15.89
CA GLN A 102 -5.19 -4.71 17.08
C GLN A 102 -6.65 -5.09 17.36
N ASN A 103 -7.51 -5.02 16.34
CA ASN A 103 -8.96 -5.06 16.51
C ASN A 103 -9.58 -6.42 16.17
N HIS A 104 -8.95 -7.23 15.28
CA HIS A 104 -9.59 -8.42 14.68
C HIS A 104 -8.84 -9.71 14.96
N THR A 105 -8.19 -9.79 16.12
CA THR A 105 -7.52 -11.02 16.59
C THR A 105 -7.91 -11.32 18.04
N TYR A 106 -7.84 -12.60 18.40
CA TYR A 106 -8.11 -13.07 19.76
C TYR A 106 -6.88 -12.87 20.68
N ASP A 107 -7.11 -12.81 21.99
CA ASP A 107 -6.11 -12.34 22.96
C ASP A 107 -4.91 -13.27 23.15
N ARG A 108 -5.14 -14.58 23.10
CA ARG A 108 -4.06 -15.57 23.21
C ARG A 108 -3.20 -15.73 21.97
N LEU A 109 -3.51 -15.03 20.87
CA LEU A 109 -2.78 -15.19 19.62
C LEU A 109 -1.27 -14.95 19.78
N LYS A 110 -0.49 -15.86 19.26
CA LYS A 110 0.96 -15.74 19.08
C LYS A 110 1.32 -15.88 17.62
N LEU A 111 2.43 -15.29 17.22
CA LEU A 111 2.94 -15.54 15.87
C LEU A 111 3.10 -17.05 15.65
N HIS A 112 2.58 -17.54 14.53
CA HIS A 112 2.66 -18.97 14.18
C HIS A 112 4.06 -19.37 13.73
N LEU A 113 4.81 -18.43 13.14
CA LEU A 113 6.16 -18.62 12.67
C LEU A 113 7.16 -18.06 13.68
N PRO A 114 8.39 -18.60 13.73
CA PRO A 114 9.48 -18.05 14.53
C PRO A 114 9.73 -16.57 14.20
N LYS A 115 10.09 -15.79 15.24
CA LYS A 115 10.26 -14.33 15.13
C LYS A 115 11.19 -13.90 14.01
N GLU A 116 12.24 -14.66 13.70
CA GLU A 116 13.18 -14.35 12.63
C GLU A 116 12.54 -14.28 11.23
N PHE A 117 11.40 -14.98 11.01
CA PHE A 117 10.64 -14.95 9.76
C PHE A 117 9.50 -13.92 9.76
N CYS A 118 9.36 -13.17 10.86
CA CYS A 118 8.27 -12.22 11.06
C CYS A 118 8.74 -10.77 11.16
N GLN A 119 10.04 -10.53 11.09
CA GLN A 119 10.60 -9.18 11.14
C GLN A 119 10.41 -8.42 9.81
N LEU A 120 10.26 -7.11 9.92
CA LEU A 120 10.18 -6.20 8.79
C LEU A 120 11.59 -5.72 8.38
N PRO A 121 11.76 -5.15 7.16
CA PRO A 121 13.06 -4.68 6.69
C PRO A 121 13.69 -3.65 7.63
N ASN A 122 15.01 -3.75 7.81
CA ASN A 122 15.88 -2.76 8.44
C ASN A 122 15.58 -2.46 9.92
N PHE A 123 14.70 -3.24 10.56
CA PHE A 123 14.41 -3.12 11.99
C PHE A 123 14.05 -4.50 12.55
N PRO A 124 15.00 -5.23 13.11
CA PRO A 124 14.77 -6.58 13.61
C PRO A 124 13.88 -6.60 14.84
N LEU A 125 13.19 -7.73 15.05
CA LEU A 125 12.51 -7.99 16.32
C LEU A 125 13.53 -8.11 17.45
N PRO A 126 13.28 -7.54 18.65
CA PRO A 126 14.18 -7.62 19.80
C PRO A 126 14.56 -9.06 20.15
N GLU A 127 15.82 -9.29 20.48
CA GLU A 127 16.32 -10.62 20.88
C GLU A 127 15.66 -11.13 22.16
N SER A 128 15.29 -10.23 23.07
CA SER A 128 14.60 -10.53 24.33
C SER A 128 13.20 -11.12 24.15
N LEU A 129 12.58 -10.99 22.96
CA LEU A 129 11.28 -11.57 22.70
C LEU A 129 11.36 -13.10 22.57
N PRO A 130 10.30 -13.83 22.98
CA PRO A 130 10.24 -15.27 22.79
C PRO A 130 10.27 -15.66 21.31
N GLU A 131 10.56 -16.93 21.01
CA GLU A 131 10.58 -17.48 19.65
C GLU A 131 9.26 -17.22 18.89
N TYR A 132 8.15 -17.22 19.61
CA TYR A 132 6.80 -16.94 19.12
C TYR A 132 6.18 -15.79 19.91
N PRO A 133 6.42 -14.54 19.52
CA PRO A 133 5.85 -13.38 20.20
C PRO A 133 4.32 -13.41 20.27
N THR A 134 3.77 -12.88 21.35
CA THR A 134 2.33 -12.66 21.48
C THR A 134 1.87 -11.56 20.51
N LYS A 135 0.55 -11.46 20.26
CA LYS A 135 -0.01 -10.37 19.45
C LYS A 135 0.39 -8.99 20.00
N TYR A 136 0.36 -8.81 21.30
CA TYR A 136 0.72 -7.53 21.96
C TYR A 136 2.19 -7.17 21.74
N GLN A 137 3.10 -8.14 21.87
CA GLN A 137 4.52 -7.94 21.61
C GLN A 137 4.76 -7.61 20.13
N PHE A 138 4.01 -8.23 19.23
CA PHE A 138 4.11 -7.93 17.80
C PHE A 138 3.50 -6.57 17.45
N ILE A 139 2.37 -6.17 18.03
CA ILE A 139 1.79 -4.84 17.88
C ILE A 139 2.78 -3.77 18.35
N ASN A 140 3.35 -3.91 19.55
CA ASN A 140 4.36 -2.98 20.08
C ASN A 140 5.58 -2.87 19.17
N TYR A 141 5.99 -3.98 18.53
CA TYR A 141 7.06 -3.96 17.54
C TYR A 141 6.64 -3.13 16.29
N LEU A 142 5.43 -3.30 15.77
CA LEU A 142 4.94 -2.54 14.62
C LEU A 142 4.79 -1.04 14.93
N GLU A 143 4.36 -0.69 16.13
CA GLU A 143 4.30 0.70 16.60
C GLU A 143 5.70 1.32 16.72
N SER A 144 6.65 0.56 17.28
CA SER A 144 8.05 0.97 17.35
C SER A 144 8.66 1.12 15.95
N TYR A 145 8.31 0.23 15.03
CA TYR A 145 8.70 0.29 13.62
C TYR A 145 8.19 1.57 12.95
N ALA A 146 6.90 1.83 13.07
CA ALA A 146 6.29 3.04 12.49
C ALA A 146 6.91 4.32 13.06
N LYS A 147 7.16 4.35 14.39
CA LYS A 147 7.82 5.46 15.07
C LYS A 147 9.27 5.65 14.60
N HIS A 148 10.04 4.56 14.51
CA HIS A 148 11.45 4.59 14.09
C HIS A 148 11.63 5.19 12.69
N PHE A 149 10.76 4.80 11.75
CA PHE A 149 10.77 5.32 10.40
C PHE A 149 9.87 6.56 10.21
N GLU A 150 9.30 7.13 11.28
CA GLU A 150 8.39 8.29 11.26
C GLU A 150 7.28 8.13 10.20
N ILE A 151 6.62 6.97 10.19
CA ILE A 151 5.53 6.67 9.26
C ILE A 151 4.22 7.15 9.87
N ASN A 152 3.54 8.06 9.19
CA ASN A 152 2.29 8.66 9.64
C ASN A 152 1.17 8.36 8.63
N PRO A 153 0.42 7.26 8.79
CA PRO A 153 -0.71 6.95 7.92
C PRO A 153 -1.87 7.93 8.12
N ARG A 154 -2.68 8.09 7.09
CA ARG A 154 -3.99 8.73 7.19
C ARG A 154 -5.01 7.67 7.59
N PHE A 155 -5.52 7.81 8.80
CA PHE A 155 -6.49 6.88 9.37
C PHE A 155 -7.93 7.28 9.03
N ASN A 156 -8.84 6.31 9.15
CA ASN A 156 -10.28 6.47 8.83
C ASN A 156 -10.50 6.95 7.38
N GLU A 157 -9.62 6.56 6.48
CA GLU A 157 -9.71 6.85 5.05
C GLU A 157 -9.84 5.55 4.23
N PRO A 158 -11.01 4.88 4.23
CA PRO A 158 -11.24 3.69 3.42
C PRO A 158 -11.23 4.04 1.93
N VAL A 159 -10.39 3.33 1.18
CA VAL A 159 -10.37 3.44 -0.28
C VAL A 159 -11.61 2.76 -0.85
N LYS A 160 -12.46 3.52 -1.56
CA LYS A 160 -13.69 3.05 -2.22
C LYS A 160 -13.43 2.58 -3.64
N SER A 161 -12.56 3.30 -4.35
CA SER A 161 -12.17 2.90 -5.69
C SER A 161 -10.77 3.42 -6.03
N ALA A 162 -10.05 2.64 -6.84
CA ALA A 162 -8.83 3.08 -7.50
C ALA A 162 -8.90 2.68 -8.97
N LEU A 163 -8.67 3.64 -9.86
CA LEU A 163 -8.73 3.47 -11.30
C LEU A 163 -7.51 4.13 -11.96
N TYR A 164 -6.94 3.44 -12.94
CA TYR A 164 -5.89 4.02 -13.77
C TYR A 164 -6.50 4.81 -14.93
N ASP A 165 -6.33 6.13 -14.90
CA ASP A 165 -6.76 7.01 -15.99
C ASP A 165 -5.73 6.95 -17.13
N LYS A 166 -6.09 6.25 -18.20
CA LYS A 166 -5.23 6.06 -19.39
C LYS A 166 -4.95 7.34 -20.13
N THR A 167 -5.81 8.35 -19.99
CA THR A 167 -5.69 9.64 -20.70
C THR A 167 -4.55 10.46 -20.14
N CYS A 168 -4.43 10.53 -18.80
CA CYS A 168 -3.36 11.28 -18.14
C CYS A 168 -2.21 10.39 -17.64
N GLY A 169 -2.35 9.06 -17.67
CA GLY A 169 -1.32 8.13 -17.20
C GLY A 169 -1.14 8.10 -15.69
N LEU A 170 -2.21 8.32 -14.92
CA LEU A 170 -2.19 8.47 -13.47
C LEU A 170 -3.25 7.60 -12.79
N TRP A 171 -2.99 7.24 -11.54
CA TRP A 171 -3.97 6.59 -10.68
C TRP A 171 -4.86 7.64 -9.99
N ARG A 172 -6.16 7.37 -9.99
CA ARG A 172 -7.18 8.12 -9.26
C ARG A 172 -7.72 7.24 -8.15
N VAL A 173 -7.45 7.63 -6.90
CA VAL A 173 -7.79 6.85 -5.71
C VAL A 173 -8.80 7.65 -4.90
N LYS A 174 -10.03 7.14 -4.79
CA LYS A 174 -11.13 7.80 -4.08
C LYS A 174 -11.32 7.17 -2.70
N THR A 175 -11.43 8.03 -1.70
CA THR A 175 -11.71 7.66 -0.31
C THR A 175 -13.00 8.30 0.16
N ASP A 176 -13.58 7.74 1.22
CA ASP A 176 -14.70 8.32 1.92
C ASP A 176 -14.19 8.85 3.26
N SER A 177 -14.13 10.16 3.39
CA SER A 177 -13.71 10.81 4.64
C SER A 177 -14.90 10.92 5.59
N SER A 178 -15.30 9.81 6.21
CA SER A 178 -16.48 9.73 7.10
C SER A 178 -16.26 10.32 8.51
N ASN A 179 -15.32 11.25 8.68
CA ASN A 179 -15.08 11.90 9.98
C ASN A 179 -16.13 12.94 10.37
N GLY A 180 -17.44 12.68 10.16
CA GLY A 180 -18.52 13.47 10.76
C GLY A 180 -18.62 14.95 10.36
N SER A 181 -17.69 15.46 9.59
CA SER A 181 -17.75 16.75 8.93
C SER A 181 -18.22 16.54 7.49
N SER A 182 -19.02 17.46 6.98
CA SER A 182 -19.57 17.51 5.62
C SER A 182 -18.53 17.58 4.49
N GLU A 183 -17.29 17.15 4.73
CA GLU A 183 -16.25 17.04 3.73
C GLU A 183 -16.42 15.71 2.99
N GLY A 184 -16.93 15.83 1.77
CA GLY A 184 -17.25 14.73 0.88
C GLY A 184 -16.05 13.86 0.45
N GLU A 185 -16.24 13.11 -0.59
CA GLU A 185 -15.25 12.22 -1.22
C GLU A 185 -13.92 12.94 -1.47
N VAL A 186 -12.79 12.33 -1.03
CA VAL A 186 -11.44 12.81 -1.32
C VAL A 186 -10.83 11.98 -2.44
N GLU A 187 -10.30 12.61 -3.46
CA GLU A 187 -9.60 11.96 -4.57
C GLU A 187 -8.09 12.22 -4.52
N TYR A 188 -7.30 11.14 -4.43
CA TYR A 188 -5.84 11.20 -4.51
C TYR A 188 -5.39 10.88 -5.93
N ILE A 189 -4.59 11.75 -6.52
CA ILE A 189 -3.98 11.52 -7.84
C ILE A 189 -2.51 11.23 -7.66
N CYS A 190 -2.06 10.09 -8.18
CA CYS A 190 -0.68 9.64 -8.02
C CYS A 190 -0.17 8.88 -9.25
N ARG A 191 1.14 8.75 -9.35
CA ARG A 191 1.79 7.97 -10.40
C ARG A 191 1.89 6.48 -10.08
N TRP A 192 2.08 6.14 -8.82
CA TRP A 192 2.26 4.77 -8.35
C TRP A 192 1.23 4.42 -7.30
N LEU A 193 0.64 3.25 -7.46
CA LEU A 193 -0.29 2.68 -6.51
C LEU A 193 0.29 1.40 -5.92
N VAL A 194 0.42 1.34 -4.59
CA VAL A 194 0.88 0.16 -3.87
C VAL A 194 -0.28 -0.45 -3.09
N VAL A 195 -0.67 -1.64 -3.48
CA VAL A 195 -1.70 -2.44 -2.81
C VAL A 195 -1.05 -3.20 -1.66
N ALA A 196 -1.35 -2.81 -0.42
CA ALA A 196 -0.80 -3.40 0.81
C ALA A 196 -1.89 -3.81 1.81
N THR A 197 -3.11 -4.07 1.32
CA THR A 197 -4.30 -4.45 2.12
C THR A 197 -4.21 -5.86 2.69
N GLY A 198 -3.32 -6.70 2.15
CA GLY A 198 -3.07 -8.05 2.63
C GLY A 198 -4.06 -9.11 2.12
N GLU A 199 -3.69 -10.37 2.41
CA GLU A 199 -4.44 -11.56 1.98
C GLU A 199 -5.71 -11.81 2.81
N ASN A 200 -5.80 -11.22 4.00
CA ASN A 200 -6.83 -11.48 5.02
C ASN A 200 -7.64 -10.21 5.36
N ALA A 201 -8.01 -9.43 4.34
CA ALA A 201 -8.63 -8.12 4.52
C ALA A 201 -10.10 -8.19 4.95
N GLU A 202 -10.81 -9.25 4.55
CA GLU A 202 -12.22 -9.46 4.84
C GLU A 202 -12.49 -10.87 5.35
N LYS A 203 -13.47 -10.98 6.27
CA LYS A 203 -13.95 -12.27 6.78
C LYS A 203 -14.80 -12.99 5.75
N VAL A 204 -14.62 -14.32 5.65
CA VAL A 204 -15.48 -15.16 4.83
C VAL A 204 -16.59 -15.72 5.70
N VAL A 205 -17.83 -15.33 5.43
CA VAL A 205 -19.02 -15.86 6.11
C VAL A 205 -19.80 -16.69 5.09
N PRO A 206 -19.71 -18.02 5.15
CA PRO A 206 -20.50 -18.90 4.28
C PRO A 206 -22.00 -18.80 4.63
N GLU A 207 -22.83 -18.99 3.63
CA GLU A 207 -24.26 -19.20 3.84
C GLU A 207 -24.50 -20.61 4.39
N PHE A 208 -25.32 -20.69 5.42
CA PHE A 208 -25.80 -21.92 6.01
C PHE A 208 -27.31 -21.86 6.13
N GLU A 209 -27.98 -22.95 5.73
CA GLU A 209 -29.43 -23.08 5.86
C GLU A 209 -29.84 -22.91 7.34
N GLY A 210 -30.77 -22.01 7.62
CA GLY A 210 -31.33 -21.73 8.94
C GLY A 210 -30.44 -20.97 9.91
N LEU A 211 -29.29 -20.42 9.46
CA LEU A 211 -28.39 -19.67 10.35
C LEU A 211 -29.05 -18.39 10.90
N GLU A 212 -29.90 -17.75 10.13
CA GLU A 212 -30.68 -16.57 10.52
C GLU A 212 -31.76 -16.85 11.58
N GLU A 213 -32.20 -18.11 11.64
CA GLU A 213 -33.20 -18.58 12.65
C GLU A 213 -32.54 -19.04 13.96
N PHE A 214 -31.19 -19.14 13.97
CA PHE A 214 -30.48 -19.56 15.17
C PHE A 214 -30.53 -18.50 16.26
N GLY A 215 -31.13 -18.85 17.42
CA GLY A 215 -31.36 -17.94 18.53
C GLY A 215 -30.16 -17.59 19.40
N GLY A 216 -29.01 -18.28 19.15
CA GLY A 216 -27.77 -18.06 19.90
C GLY A 216 -26.85 -17.02 19.25
N LEU A 217 -25.70 -16.76 19.90
CA LEU A 217 -24.69 -15.84 19.38
C LEU A 217 -23.94 -16.44 18.21
N VAL A 218 -23.89 -15.73 17.08
CA VAL A 218 -23.08 -16.06 15.91
C VAL A 218 -22.04 -14.99 15.71
N MET A 219 -20.76 -15.36 15.64
CA MET A 219 -19.68 -14.42 15.35
C MET A 219 -18.62 -15.05 14.47
N HIS A 220 -17.86 -14.22 13.78
CA HIS A 220 -16.63 -14.67 13.10
C HIS A 220 -15.44 -14.65 14.07
N SER A 221 -14.42 -15.47 13.82
CA SER A 221 -13.20 -15.54 14.65
C SER A 221 -12.43 -14.22 14.76
N CYS A 222 -12.67 -13.24 13.87
CA CYS A 222 -12.12 -11.89 13.99
C CYS A 222 -12.75 -11.06 15.11
N ASP A 223 -13.98 -11.40 15.51
CA ASP A 223 -14.73 -10.72 16.55
C ASP A 223 -14.57 -11.43 17.91
N TYR A 224 -14.08 -12.67 17.91
CA TYR A 224 -13.77 -13.45 19.11
C TYR A 224 -12.53 -12.89 19.83
N LYS A 225 -12.57 -12.79 21.17
CA LYS A 225 -11.47 -12.31 22.00
C LYS A 225 -10.94 -13.38 22.96
N SER A 226 -11.81 -13.95 23.78
CA SER A 226 -11.46 -14.91 24.83
C SER A 226 -12.58 -15.91 25.07
N GLY A 227 -12.26 -17.10 25.58
CA GLY A 227 -13.21 -18.13 26.02
C GLY A 227 -13.94 -17.82 27.33
N GLU A 228 -13.54 -16.77 28.07
CA GLU A 228 -14.05 -16.46 29.41
C GLU A 228 -15.59 -16.39 29.49
N ASN A 229 -16.23 -15.79 28.48
CA ASN A 229 -17.68 -15.62 28.44
C ASN A 229 -18.46 -16.89 28.05
N TYR A 230 -17.76 -18.02 27.82
CA TYR A 230 -18.37 -19.25 27.30
C TYR A 230 -18.30 -20.42 28.29
N GLN A 231 -17.91 -20.19 29.52
CA GLN A 231 -17.81 -21.27 30.55
C GLN A 231 -19.12 -22.05 30.66
N GLY A 232 -19.02 -23.38 30.63
CA GLY A 232 -20.14 -24.31 30.67
C GLY A 232 -21.06 -24.35 29.43
N ARG A 233 -20.77 -23.55 28.41
CA ARG A 233 -21.58 -23.48 27.18
C ARG A 233 -21.09 -24.44 26.11
N ASN A 234 -22.03 -25.01 25.36
CA ASN A 234 -21.75 -25.74 24.12
C ASN A 234 -21.49 -24.74 22.99
N VAL A 235 -20.29 -24.74 22.41
CA VAL A 235 -19.90 -23.79 21.36
C VAL A 235 -19.51 -24.56 20.10
N LEU A 236 -20.16 -24.21 18.98
CA LEU A 236 -19.79 -24.75 17.68
C LEU A 236 -18.70 -23.88 17.05
N VAL A 237 -17.54 -24.47 16.76
CA VAL A 237 -16.45 -23.80 16.03
C VAL A 237 -16.42 -24.31 14.60
N VAL A 238 -16.73 -23.47 13.62
CA VAL A 238 -16.84 -23.87 12.21
C VAL A 238 -15.51 -23.68 11.51
N GLY A 239 -14.76 -24.76 11.32
CA GLY A 239 -13.46 -24.78 10.66
C GLY A 239 -12.35 -25.32 11.55
N CYS A 240 -11.35 -25.98 10.93
CA CYS A 240 -10.22 -26.64 11.59
C CYS A 240 -8.85 -26.11 11.12
N GLY A 241 -8.80 -24.85 10.65
CA GLY A 241 -7.55 -24.16 10.40
C GLY A 241 -6.84 -23.75 11.70
N ASN A 242 -5.75 -22.98 11.61
CA ASN A 242 -5.05 -22.51 12.82
C ASN A 242 -6.01 -21.80 13.78
N SER A 243 -6.85 -20.86 13.28
CA SER A 243 -7.83 -20.15 14.13
C SER A 243 -8.86 -21.10 14.76
N GLY A 244 -9.41 -22.06 14.01
CA GLY A 244 -10.39 -23.01 14.56
C GLY A 244 -9.81 -23.88 15.67
N MET A 245 -8.59 -24.38 15.49
CA MET A 245 -7.89 -25.15 16.52
C MET A 245 -7.56 -24.29 17.76
N GLU A 246 -7.08 -23.05 17.57
CA GLU A 246 -6.73 -22.17 18.68
C GLU A 246 -7.94 -21.67 19.47
N VAL A 247 -9.01 -21.30 18.77
CA VAL A 247 -10.28 -20.90 19.39
C VAL A 247 -10.90 -22.07 20.19
N SER A 248 -10.91 -23.27 19.59
CA SER A 248 -11.40 -24.46 20.30
C SER A 248 -10.58 -24.79 21.55
N LEU A 249 -9.24 -24.63 21.46
CA LEU A 249 -8.36 -24.82 22.62
C LEU A 249 -8.59 -23.75 23.67
N ASP A 250 -8.80 -22.52 23.29
CA ASP A 250 -9.08 -21.41 24.20
C ASP A 250 -10.39 -21.61 24.95
N LEU A 251 -11.46 -21.91 24.22
CA LEU A 251 -12.76 -22.24 24.80
C LEU A 251 -12.67 -23.40 25.81
N CYS A 252 -11.98 -24.49 25.44
CA CYS A 252 -11.78 -25.63 26.31
C CYS A 252 -11.01 -25.24 27.58
N ASN A 253 -9.97 -24.41 27.50
CA ASN A 253 -9.19 -23.94 28.65
C ASN A 253 -9.99 -23.06 29.60
N HIS A 254 -11.06 -22.41 29.13
CA HIS A 254 -11.99 -21.60 29.92
C HIS A 254 -13.26 -22.39 30.33
N GLY A 255 -13.25 -23.73 30.20
CA GLY A 255 -14.34 -24.59 30.68
C GLY A 255 -15.60 -24.58 29.79
N ALA A 256 -15.49 -24.12 28.53
CA ALA A 256 -16.53 -24.32 27.52
C ALA A 256 -16.44 -25.74 26.92
N HIS A 257 -17.50 -26.17 26.22
CA HIS A 257 -17.57 -27.46 25.53
C HIS A 257 -17.56 -27.27 24.01
N PRO A 258 -16.37 -27.11 23.38
CA PRO A 258 -16.28 -26.83 21.95
C PRO A 258 -16.52 -28.09 21.11
N SER A 259 -17.36 -27.95 20.08
CA SER A 259 -17.53 -28.89 18.97
C SER A 259 -16.94 -28.27 17.71
N MET A 260 -15.86 -28.84 17.17
CA MET A 260 -15.15 -28.31 16.00
C MET A 260 -15.60 -29.01 14.71
N VAL A 261 -16.15 -28.25 13.79
CA VAL A 261 -16.61 -28.75 12.50
C VAL A 261 -15.43 -28.95 11.53
N VAL A 262 -15.27 -30.17 11.05
CA VAL A 262 -14.23 -30.55 10.10
C VAL A 262 -14.87 -31.11 8.82
N ARG A 263 -15.00 -30.23 7.82
CA ARG A 263 -15.57 -30.58 6.50
C ARG A 263 -14.54 -31.25 5.58
N SER A 264 -13.30 -30.76 5.59
CA SER A 264 -12.27 -31.12 4.65
C SER A 264 -11.03 -31.70 5.34
N SER A 265 -10.21 -32.41 4.58
CA SER A 265 -8.91 -32.89 5.08
C SER A 265 -7.96 -31.77 5.42
N VAL A 266 -7.16 -31.95 6.48
CA VAL A 266 -6.24 -30.96 7.02
C VAL A 266 -4.90 -31.58 7.40
N HIS A 267 -3.79 -30.92 7.07
CA HIS A 267 -2.49 -31.26 7.64
C HIS A 267 -2.34 -30.60 9.01
N VAL A 268 -2.19 -31.41 10.02
CA VAL A 268 -1.75 -30.99 11.36
C VAL A 268 -0.31 -31.43 11.52
N LEU A 269 0.57 -30.49 11.79
CA LEU A 269 2.00 -30.68 12.01
C LEU A 269 2.35 -30.30 13.46
N PRO A 270 3.36 -30.94 14.06
CA PRO A 270 3.89 -30.45 15.33
C PRO A 270 4.51 -29.07 15.12
N ARG A 271 4.32 -28.15 16.10
CA ARG A 271 4.93 -26.81 16.04
C ARG A 271 6.45 -26.88 16.08
N GLU A 272 6.98 -27.89 16.80
CA GLU A 272 8.41 -28.14 16.99
C GLU A 272 8.74 -29.62 16.72
N ILE A 273 9.90 -29.86 16.14
CA ILE A 273 10.49 -31.17 15.90
C ILE A 273 11.84 -31.20 16.61
N LEU A 274 12.00 -32.12 17.58
CA LEU A 274 13.22 -32.24 18.39
C LEU A 274 13.68 -30.89 19.01
N GLY A 275 12.72 -30.12 19.56
CA GLY A 275 13.00 -28.82 20.17
C GLY A 275 13.33 -27.68 19.22
N LYS A 276 13.22 -27.91 17.90
CA LYS A 276 13.40 -26.88 16.86
C LYS A 276 12.09 -26.55 16.18
N PRO A 277 11.81 -25.26 15.88
CA PRO A 277 10.62 -24.88 15.13
C PRO A 277 10.51 -25.65 13.81
N THR A 278 9.36 -26.30 13.56
CA THR A 278 9.12 -27.08 12.34
C THR A 278 9.36 -26.25 11.09
N PHE A 279 8.96 -24.98 11.09
CA PHE A 279 9.16 -24.09 9.96
C PHE A 279 10.66 -23.86 9.67
N LYS A 280 11.48 -23.68 10.70
CA LYS A 280 12.95 -23.54 10.59
C LYS A 280 13.60 -24.76 9.98
N VAL A 281 13.18 -25.93 10.44
CA VAL A 281 13.62 -27.23 9.86
C VAL A 281 13.25 -27.32 8.38
N VAL A 282 11.99 -27.00 8.04
CA VAL A 282 11.51 -27.01 6.65
C VAL A 282 12.32 -26.09 5.75
N VAL A 283 12.52 -24.82 6.15
CA VAL A 283 13.31 -23.87 5.38
C VAL A 283 14.74 -24.35 5.17
N SER A 284 15.35 -24.96 6.19
CA SER A 284 16.69 -25.53 6.08
C SER A 284 16.74 -26.71 5.09
N LEU A 285 15.79 -27.63 5.18
CA LEU A 285 15.72 -28.78 4.28
C LEU A 285 15.47 -28.36 2.82
N MET A 286 14.62 -27.36 2.59
CA MET A 286 14.33 -26.85 1.24
C MET A 286 15.54 -26.22 0.52
N LYS A 287 16.63 -25.93 1.22
CA LYS A 287 17.88 -25.48 0.59
C LYS A 287 18.60 -26.60 -0.16
N TRP A 288 18.37 -27.85 0.24
CA TRP A 288 19.11 -29.02 -0.23
C TRP A 288 18.25 -30.09 -0.89
N MET A 289 16.95 -30.08 -0.61
CA MET A 289 16.02 -31.11 -1.04
C MET A 289 14.85 -30.55 -1.86
N PRO A 290 14.34 -31.31 -2.83
CA PRO A 290 13.16 -30.92 -3.57
C PRO A 290 11.90 -30.97 -2.66
N VAL A 291 10.92 -30.09 -2.96
CA VAL A 291 9.71 -29.91 -2.16
C VAL A 291 8.98 -31.23 -1.87
N TRP A 292 8.86 -32.12 -2.88
CA TRP A 292 8.16 -33.42 -2.71
C TRP A 292 8.80 -34.29 -1.64
N LEU A 293 10.12 -34.28 -1.51
CA LEU A 293 10.84 -35.06 -0.51
C LEU A 293 10.68 -34.43 0.89
N VAL A 294 10.78 -33.13 1.01
CA VAL A 294 10.52 -32.41 2.27
C VAL A 294 9.07 -32.67 2.73
N ASP A 295 8.11 -32.63 1.84
CA ASP A 295 6.71 -32.95 2.13
C ASP A 295 6.52 -34.40 2.66
N LYS A 296 7.17 -35.37 2.03
CA LYS A 296 7.15 -36.75 2.53
C LYS A 296 7.72 -36.86 3.93
N LEU A 297 8.88 -36.23 4.18
CA LEU A 297 9.52 -36.23 5.49
C LEU A 297 8.61 -35.59 6.56
N LEU A 298 7.98 -34.45 6.23
CA LEU A 298 7.04 -33.78 7.13
C LEU A 298 5.84 -34.66 7.49
N VAL A 299 5.24 -35.34 6.49
CA VAL A 299 4.10 -36.21 6.72
C VAL A 299 4.49 -37.41 7.57
N VAL A 300 5.66 -38.02 7.32
CA VAL A 300 6.18 -39.12 8.15
C VAL A 300 6.43 -38.66 9.57
N THR A 301 7.14 -37.58 9.76
CA THR A 301 7.42 -36.97 11.09
C THR A 301 6.11 -36.67 11.82
N ALA A 302 5.13 -36.03 11.13
CA ALA A 302 3.83 -35.76 11.72
C ALA A 302 3.06 -37.03 12.12
N ARG A 303 3.23 -38.13 11.39
CA ARG A 303 2.65 -39.43 11.78
C ARG A 303 3.35 -40.06 12.99
N LEU A 304 4.66 -39.93 13.08
CA LEU A 304 5.42 -40.43 14.23
C LEU A 304 5.12 -39.62 15.51
N VAL A 305 5.11 -38.32 15.42
CA VAL A 305 4.92 -37.43 16.59
C VAL A 305 3.45 -37.34 17.01
N LEU A 306 2.56 -37.14 16.04
CA LEU A 306 1.12 -36.93 16.26
C LEU A 306 0.27 -38.19 16.07
N GLY A 307 0.85 -39.33 15.71
CA GLY A 307 0.12 -40.57 15.51
C GLY A 307 -0.97 -40.52 14.41
N ASN A 308 -1.92 -41.45 14.51
CA ASN A 308 -3.08 -41.51 13.61
C ASN A 308 -4.18 -40.55 14.07
N ILE A 309 -4.23 -39.36 13.48
CA ILE A 309 -5.24 -38.34 13.80
C ILE A 309 -6.59 -38.63 13.10
N ALA A 310 -6.62 -39.52 12.09
CA ALA A 310 -7.84 -39.85 11.37
C ALA A 310 -8.92 -40.48 12.26
N LYS A 311 -8.51 -41.23 13.30
CA LYS A 311 -9.41 -41.82 14.29
C LYS A 311 -10.18 -40.80 15.12
N TYR A 312 -9.74 -39.53 15.10
CA TYR A 312 -10.40 -38.42 15.75
C TYR A 312 -11.10 -37.49 14.75
N GLY A 313 -11.40 -37.95 13.52
CA GLY A 313 -12.09 -37.14 12.51
C GLY A 313 -11.19 -36.23 11.66
N LEU A 314 -9.88 -36.18 11.93
CA LEU A 314 -8.94 -35.29 11.23
C LEU A 314 -8.21 -36.07 10.10
N LYS A 315 -8.80 -36.08 8.90
CA LYS A 315 -8.21 -36.77 7.73
C LYS A 315 -7.07 -35.93 7.14
N ARG A 316 -5.93 -36.55 6.81
CA ARG A 316 -4.82 -35.88 6.11
C ARG A 316 -5.07 -35.85 4.61
N PRO A 317 -4.75 -34.70 3.92
CA PRO A 317 -4.76 -34.66 2.46
C PRO A 317 -3.75 -35.63 1.82
N SER A 318 -3.99 -35.99 0.56
CA SER A 318 -3.06 -36.81 -0.24
C SER A 318 -1.83 -35.98 -0.71
N LYS A 319 -2.03 -34.71 -1.07
CA LYS A 319 -0.93 -33.77 -1.43
C LYS A 319 -0.14 -33.42 -0.19
N GLY A 320 1.16 -33.15 -0.35
CA GLY A 320 2.00 -32.70 0.76
C GLY A 320 1.65 -31.30 1.28
N PRO A 321 2.02 -30.97 2.55
CA PRO A 321 1.63 -29.70 3.19
C PRO A 321 2.20 -28.45 2.48
N ILE A 322 3.44 -28.49 1.99
CA ILE A 322 4.06 -27.36 1.26
C ILE A 322 3.46 -27.24 -0.13
N GLN A 323 3.28 -28.37 -0.82
CA GLN A 323 2.65 -28.41 -2.13
C GLN A 323 1.22 -27.82 -2.06
N LEU A 324 0.43 -28.23 -1.07
CA LEU A 324 -0.94 -27.77 -0.88
C LEU A 324 -1.00 -26.26 -0.60
N LYS A 325 -0.06 -25.76 0.22
CA LYS A 325 0.08 -24.33 0.47
C LYS A 325 0.44 -23.53 -0.79
N ASN A 326 1.39 -24.02 -1.57
CA ASN A 326 1.83 -23.33 -2.79
C ASN A 326 0.75 -23.32 -3.88
N MET A 327 0.03 -24.43 -4.06
CA MET A 327 -0.97 -24.57 -5.13
C MET A 327 -2.35 -23.98 -4.76
N GLU A 328 -2.81 -24.25 -3.53
CA GLU A 328 -4.18 -23.95 -3.12
C GLU A 328 -4.25 -22.87 -2.00
N GLY A 329 -3.12 -22.39 -1.50
CA GLY A 329 -3.07 -21.43 -0.39
C GLY A 329 -3.42 -22.03 0.98
N LYS A 330 -3.71 -23.34 1.05
CA LYS A 330 -4.08 -24.02 2.29
C LYS A 330 -2.86 -24.21 3.20
N THR A 331 -2.77 -23.41 4.24
CA THR A 331 -1.68 -23.48 5.24
C THR A 331 -1.89 -24.68 6.17
N PRO A 332 -0.87 -25.51 6.44
CA PRO A 332 -0.98 -26.55 7.44
C PRO A 332 -1.19 -25.95 8.82
N VAL A 333 -1.89 -26.64 9.68
CA VAL A 333 -2.09 -26.28 11.08
C VAL A 333 -0.85 -26.68 11.88
N LEU A 334 -0.34 -25.76 12.68
CA LEU A 334 0.70 -26.05 13.67
C LEU A 334 0.03 -26.30 15.02
N ASP A 335 0.06 -27.57 15.49
CA ASP A 335 -0.56 -27.91 16.76
C ASP A 335 0.15 -27.27 17.95
N ILE A 336 -0.62 -26.56 18.76
CA ILE A 336 -0.18 -25.91 19.99
C ILE A 336 -0.87 -26.47 21.25
N GLY A 337 -1.43 -27.69 21.14
CA GLY A 337 -2.08 -28.40 22.23
C GLY A 337 -3.55 -28.77 21.98
N ALA A 338 -4.17 -28.28 20.91
CA ALA A 338 -5.55 -28.63 20.57
C ALA A 338 -5.72 -30.12 20.34
N LEU A 339 -4.75 -30.77 19.69
CA LEU A 339 -4.80 -32.20 19.44
C LEU A 339 -4.82 -33.04 20.73
N LYS A 340 -4.16 -32.57 21.81
CA LYS A 340 -4.23 -33.22 23.13
C LYS A 340 -5.66 -33.21 23.66
N LYS A 341 -6.34 -32.09 23.56
CA LYS A 341 -7.75 -31.88 23.99
C LYS A 341 -8.76 -32.64 23.12
N ILE A 342 -8.47 -32.79 21.82
CA ILE A 342 -9.26 -33.62 20.91
C ILE A 342 -9.12 -35.11 21.30
N ARG A 343 -7.93 -35.57 21.68
CA ARG A 343 -7.68 -36.95 22.11
C ARG A 343 -8.34 -37.31 23.43
N SER A 344 -8.42 -36.37 24.35
CA SER A 344 -9.13 -36.53 25.63
C SER A 344 -10.66 -36.43 25.50
N GLY A 345 -11.16 -36.01 24.33
CA GLY A 345 -12.60 -35.80 24.09
C GLY A 345 -13.13 -34.46 24.61
N GLU A 346 -12.29 -33.61 25.17
CA GLU A 346 -12.66 -32.27 25.63
C GLU A 346 -13.02 -31.34 24.46
N ILE A 347 -12.39 -31.52 23.29
CA ILE A 347 -12.80 -30.89 22.03
C ILE A 347 -13.40 -31.99 21.15
N LYS A 348 -14.69 -31.89 20.83
CA LYS A 348 -15.36 -32.83 19.92
C LYS A 348 -15.10 -32.43 18.48
N VAL A 349 -14.71 -33.39 17.63
CA VAL A 349 -14.61 -33.19 16.18
C VAL A 349 -15.88 -33.73 15.55
N VAL A 350 -16.58 -32.88 14.80
CA VAL A 350 -17.86 -33.19 14.20
C VAL A 350 -17.82 -33.00 12.66
N PRO A 351 -18.66 -33.70 11.88
CA PRO A 351 -18.72 -33.56 10.44
C PRO A 351 -19.32 -32.20 10.02
N GLY A 352 -19.53 -32.01 8.71
CA GLY A 352 -20.10 -30.78 8.15
C GLY A 352 -21.50 -30.49 8.65
N ILE A 353 -21.89 -29.22 8.62
CA ILE A 353 -23.21 -28.73 8.96
C ILE A 353 -24.14 -29.01 7.78
N LYS A 354 -25.36 -29.49 8.09
CA LYS A 354 -26.48 -29.60 7.14
C LYS A 354 -27.33 -28.33 7.22
N ARG A 355 -27.86 -27.99 8.42
CA ARG A 355 -28.63 -26.77 8.68
C ARG A 355 -28.60 -26.38 10.17
N PHE A 356 -28.91 -25.15 10.45
CA PHE A 356 -29.15 -24.65 11.81
C PHE A 356 -30.64 -24.78 12.15
N LEU A 357 -30.90 -24.93 13.44
CA LEU A 357 -32.19 -24.89 14.07
C LEU A 357 -32.12 -23.83 15.18
N HIS A 358 -33.23 -23.49 15.81
CA HIS A 358 -33.32 -22.40 16.79
C HIS A 358 -32.22 -22.48 17.90
N ASN A 359 -31.99 -23.64 18.50
CA ASN A 359 -30.98 -23.85 19.58
C ASN A 359 -30.02 -25.03 19.29
N SER A 360 -29.97 -25.50 18.06
CA SER A 360 -29.20 -26.68 17.73
C SER A 360 -28.73 -26.63 16.28
N VAL A 361 -27.84 -27.57 15.90
CA VAL A 361 -27.36 -27.75 14.55
C VAL A 361 -27.54 -29.20 14.13
N GLU A 362 -28.11 -29.43 12.95
CA GLU A 362 -28.16 -30.74 12.29
C GLU A 362 -26.90 -30.94 11.42
N LEU A 363 -26.17 -32.00 11.65
CA LEU A 363 -24.97 -32.37 10.92
C LEU A 363 -25.29 -33.24 9.70
N VAL A 364 -24.37 -33.35 8.75
CA VAL A 364 -24.56 -34.12 7.50
C VAL A 364 -24.73 -35.61 7.74
N ASN A 365 -24.35 -36.14 8.89
CA ASN A 365 -24.57 -37.54 9.30
C ASN A 365 -25.91 -37.78 10.03
N GLY A 366 -26.73 -36.75 10.17
CA GLY A 366 -28.02 -36.79 10.84
C GLY A 366 -28.00 -36.52 12.36
N ASP A 367 -26.83 -36.39 12.98
CA ASP A 367 -26.73 -36.04 14.40
C ASP A 367 -27.22 -34.57 14.61
N VAL A 368 -27.91 -34.35 15.72
CA VAL A 368 -28.36 -33.01 16.17
C VAL A 368 -27.59 -32.67 17.45
N LEU A 369 -26.97 -31.51 17.47
CA LEU A 369 -26.20 -31.01 18.59
C LEU A 369 -26.83 -29.73 19.16
N ASP A 370 -27.11 -29.74 20.46
CA ASP A 370 -27.53 -28.51 21.18
C ASP A 370 -26.32 -27.59 21.32
N ILE A 371 -26.44 -26.37 20.83
CA ILE A 371 -25.40 -25.36 20.85
C ILE A 371 -25.94 -24.01 21.33
N ALA A 372 -25.14 -23.28 22.10
CA ALA A 372 -25.46 -21.96 22.60
C ALA A 372 -24.84 -20.83 21.80
N SER A 373 -23.76 -21.12 21.06
CA SER A 373 -23.02 -20.12 20.29
C SER A 373 -22.28 -20.76 19.11
N VAL A 374 -22.08 -19.97 18.05
CA VAL A 374 -21.35 -20.34 16.84
C VAL A 374 -20.19 -19.38 16.61
N ILE A 375 -18.98 -19.94 16.45
CA ILE A 375 -17.80 -19.15 16.06
C ILE A 375 -17.33 -19.62 14.68
N LEU A 376 -17.45 -18.73 13.69
CA LEU A 376 -17.05 -19.02 12.32
C LEU A 376 -15.55 -18.80 12.15
N ALA A 377 -14.76 -19.88 12.19
CA ALA A 377 -13.34 -19.87 11.88
C ALA A 377 -13.11 -20.25 10.39
N THR A 378 -13.88 -19.61 9.51
CA THR A 378 -14.05 -19.94 8.10
C THR A 378 -13.06 -19.26 7.18
N GLY A 379 -12.13 -18.48 7.78
CA GLY A 379 -11.02 -17.82 7.07
C GLY A 379 -11.35 -16.45 6.54
N TYR A 380 -10.47 -15.97 5.68
CA TYR A 380 -10.49 -14.62 5.17
C TYR A 380 -10.24 -14.61 3.66
N CYS A 381 -10.57 -13.50 3.01
CA CYS A 381 -10.25 -13.24 1.60
C CYS A 381 -9.65 -11.85 1.42
N SER A 382 -9.06 -11.64 0.26
CA SER A 382 -8.60 -10.31 -0.15
C SER A 382 -9.78 -9.48 -0.65
N ASN A 383 -9.80 -8.20 -0.28
CA ASN A 383 -10.83 -7.25 -0.73
C ASN A 383 -10.41 -6.43 -1.96
N VAL A 384 -9.27 -6.70 -2.56
CA VAL A 384 -8.78 -5.94 -3.72
C VAL A 384 -9.82 -5.82 -4.84
N PRO A 385 -10.59 -6.87 -5.21
CA PRO A 385 -11.57 -6.76 -6.28
C PRO A 385 -12.72 -5.80 -6.00
N SER A 386 -13.00 -5.48 -4.75
CA SER A 386 -14.10 -4.57 -4.39
C SER A 386 -13.80 -3.11 -4.76
N TRP A 387 -12.53 -2.69 -4.69
CA TRP A 387 -12.13 -1.31 -4.85
C TRP A 387 -11.15 -1.04 -6.00
N LEU A 388 -10.27 -1.99 -6.40
CA LEU A 388 -9.34 -1.80 -7.52
C LEU A 388 -10.04 -2.16 -8.84
N LYS A 389 -10.32 -1.15 -9.66
CA LYS A 389 -11.10 -1.28 -10.89
C LYS A 389 -10.21 -1.49 -12.12
N GLU A 390 -10.77 -2.14 -13.14
CA GLU A 390 -10.19 -2.27 -14.49
C GLU A 390 -8.69 -2.66 -14.51
N ASN A 391 -8.31 -3.65 -13.71
CA ASN A 391 -6.93 -4.10 -13.68
C ASN A 391 -6.78 -5.53 -14.24
N ASP A 392 -5.69 -5.76 -14.98
CA ASP A 392 -5.31 -7.08 -15.49
C ASP A 392 -4.37 -7.84 -14.55
N PHE A 393 -3.90 -7.19 -13.49
CA PHE A 393 -2.85 -7.70 -12.61
C PHE A 393 -3.39 -8.64 -11.54
N PHE A 394 -4.51 -8.28 -10.90
CA PHE A 394 -5.17 -9.12 -9.91
C PHE A 394 -6.23 -10.02 -10.53
N SER A 395 -6.40 -11.20 -9.98
CA SER A 395 -7.46 -12.14 -10.29
C SER A 395 -8.73 -11.83 -9.49
N THR A 396 -9.82 -12.50 -9.79
CA THR A 396 -11.12 -12.32 -9.11
C THR A 396 -11.08 -12.64 -7.61
N ASN A 397 -10.12 -13.47 -7.17
CA ASN A 397 -9.90 -13.76 -5.75
C ASN A 397 -8.95 -12.77 -5.06
N GLY A 398 -8.55 -11.68 -5.73
CA GLY A 398 -7.74 -10.61 -5.17
C GLY A 398 -6.26 -10.94 -4.96
N PHE A 399 -5.74 -11.96 -5.67
CA PHE A 399 -4.31 -12.26 -5.71
C PHE A 399 -3.72 -11.88 -7.07
N PRO A 400 -2.43 -11.49 -7.13
CA PRO A 400 -1.76 -11.32 -8.41
C PRO A 400 -1.85 -12.59 -9.27
N LYS A 401 -2.15 -12.43 -10.57
CA LYS A 401 -2.22 -13.56 -11.53
C LYS A 401 -0.87 -14.22 -11.71
N THR A 402 0.20 -13.44 -11.65
CA THR A 402 1.56 -13.96 -11.68
C THR A 402 1.95 -14.42 -10.28
N PRO A 403 2.37 -15.67 -10.09
CA PRO A 403 2.75 -16.17 -8.78
C PRO A 403 4.10 -15.61 -8.31
N PHE A 404 4.40 -15.81 -7.02
CA PHE A 404 5.74 -15.56 -6.49
C PHE A 404 6.82 -16.28 -7.33
N PRO A 405 7.98 -15.65 -7.63
CA PRO A 405 8.47 -14.38 -7.04
C PRO A 405 8.13 -13.12 -7.84
N ASN A 406 7.34 -13.17 -8.89
CA ASN A 406 7.15 -12.07 -9.84
C ASN A 406 5.82 -11.33 -9.69
N GLY A 407 4.98 -11.72 -8.73
CA GLY A 407 3.65 -11.12 -8.49
C GLY A 407 3.64 -9.80 -7.73
N TRP A 408 4.77 -9.12 -7.59
CA TRP A 408 4.86 -7.88 -6.83
C TRP A 408 4.70 -6.60 -7.69
N LYS A 409 4.88 -6.72 -9.02
CA LYS A 409 4.86 -5.56 -9.94
C LYS A 409 3.92 -5.81 -11.12
N GLY A 410 2.97 -4.90 -11.30
CA GLY A 410 2.07 -4.82 -12.44
C GLY A 410 2.51 -3.77 -13.45
N LYS A 411 1.59 -3.42 -14.37
CA LYS A 411 1.75 -2.34 -15.35
C LYS A 411 1.37 -0.99 -14.73
N ALA A 412 1.71 0.09 -15.41
CA ALA A 412 1.25 1.45 -15.08
C ALA A 412 1.55 1.90 -13.63
N GLY A 413 2.68 1.45 -13.06
CA GLY A 413 3.04 1.82 -11.70
C GLY A 413 2.20 1.16 -10.59
N LEU A 414 1.55 0.02 -10.87
CA LEU A 414 0.85 -0.79 -9.89
C LEU A 414 1.79 -1.78 -9.23
N TYR A 415 1.72 -1.87 -7.90
CA TYR A 415 2.50 -2.81 -7.10
C TYR A 415 1.63 -3.54 -6.09
N ALA A 416 2.00 -4.77 -5.74
CA ALA A 416 1.35 -5.59 -4.72
C ALA A 416 2.37 -6.05 -3.68
N VAL A 417 2.09 -5.83 -2.40
CA VAL A 417 2.98 -6.20 -1.29
C VAL A 417 2.21 -7.02 -0.26
N GLY A 418 2.73 -8.21 0.05
CA GLY A 418 2.12 -9.10 1.03
C GLY A 418 1.09 -10.07 0.45
N PHE A 419 1.18 -10.39 -0.85
CA PHE A 419 0.31 -11.36 -1.54
C PHE A 419 1.04 -12.63 -1.97
N THR A 420 2.16 -12.93 -1.30
CA THR A 420 3.05 -14.04 -1.70
C THR A 420 2.65 -15.39 -1.14
N ARG A 421 1.68 -15.46 -0.22
CA ARG A 421 1.36 -16.63 0.61
C ARG A 421 2.55 -17.13 1.46
N ARG A 422 3.55 -16.28 1.69
CA ARG A 422 4.77 -16.56 2.45
C ARG A 422 4.86 -15.78 3.76
N GLY A 423 3.73 -15.22 4.20
CA GLY A 423 3.65 -14.44 5.43
C GLY A 423 4.50 -13.17 5.39
N LEU A 424 4.97 -12.73 6.54
CA LEU A 424 5.67 -11.46 6.71
C LEU A 424 7.03 -11.41 6.00
N SER A 425 7.76 -12.52 5.90
CA SER A 425 9.02 -12.56 5.14
C SER A 425 8.81 -12.31 3.64
N GLY A 426 7.70 -12.79 3.08
CA GLY A 426 7.32 -12.49 1.71
C GLY A 426 6.93 -11.03 1.52
N ALA A 427 6.19 -10.46 2.47
CA ALA A 427 5.84 -9.04 2.47
C ALA A 427 7.08 -8.14 2.56
N SER A 428 8.05 -8.49 3.40
CA SER A 428 9.33 -7.77 3.52
C SER A 428 10.12 -7.76 2.21
N LEU A 429 10.17 -8.90 1.51
CA LEU A 429 10.85 -9.01 0.22
C LEU A 429 10.17 -8.16 -0.86
N ASP A 430 8.83 -8.23 -0.95
CA ASP A 430 8.07 -7.43 -1.91
C ASP A 430 8.20 -5.92 -1.62
N ALA A 431 8.19 -5.52 -0.34
CA ALA A 431 8.37 -4.14 0.08
C ALA A 431 9.71 -3.57 -0.38
N THR A 432 10.79 -4.32 -0.14
CA THR A 432 12.14 -3.94 -0.56
C THR A 432 12.24 -3.78 -2.07
N ARG A 433 11.73 -4.75 -2.85
CA ARG A 433 11.74 -4.71 -4.32
C ARG A 433 10.93 -3.54 -4.87
N THR A 434 9.74 -3.32 -4.31
CA THR A 434 8.85 -2.22 -4.71
C THR A 434 9.53 -0.87 -4.47
N ALA A 435 10.10 -0.67 -3.29
CA ALA A 435 10.78 0.57 -2.95
C ALA A 435 12.04 0.81 -3.79
N GLN A 436 12.81 -0.23 -4.10
CA GLN A 436 13.98 -0.13 -4.98
C GLN A 436 13.59 0.27 -6.41
N ASP A 437 12.54 -0.34 -6.97
CA ASP A 437 12.07 -0.02 -8.31
C ASP A 437 11.51 1.41 -8.42
N ILE A 438 10.65 1.80 -7.49
CA ILE A 438 10.12 3.18 -7.42
C ILE A 438 11.26 4.18 -7.17
N GLY A 439 12.16 3.87 -6.24
CA GLY A 439 13.30 4.75 -5.91
C GLY A 439 14.25 4.97 -7.07
N ARG A 440 14.50 3.94 -7.89
CA ARG A 440 15.29 4.06 -9.12
C ARG A 440 14.63 5.04 -10.09
N ILE A 441 13.34 4.85 -10.39
CA ILE A 441 12.59 5.72 -11.31
C ILE A 441 12.54 7.15 -10.77
N TRP A 442 12.27 7.31 -9.47
CA TRP A 442 12.25 8.61 -8.80
C TRP A 442 13.57 9.38 -8.93
N LYS A 443 14.71 8.69 -8.72
CA LYS A 443 16.05 9.30 -8.85
C LYS A 443 16.35 9.70 -10.28
N GLU A 444 16.05 8.85 -11.26
CA GLU A 444 16.23 9.14 -12.68
C GLU A 444 15.48 10.42 -13.10
N GLU A 445 14.21 10.55 -12.70
CA GLU A 445 13.39 11.72 -13.02
C GLU A 445 13.81 12.99 -12.28
N THR A 446 14.18 12.86 -11.02
CA THR A 446 14.65 13.98 -10.23
C THR A 446 15.96 14.52 -10.78
N ASN A 447 16.85 13.66 -11.25
CA ASN A 447 18.10 14.06 -11.90
C ASN A 447 17.82 14.73 -13.26
N GLN A 448 16.93 14.18 -14.09
CA GLN A 448 16.52 14.80 -15.34
C GLN A 448 15.92 16.21 -15.11
N LYS A 449 15.05 16.38 -14.12
CA LYS A 449 14.49 17.69 -13.74
C LYS A 449 15.59 18.66 -13.31
N LYS A 450 16.57 18.23 -12.49
CA LYS A 450 17.71 19.06 -12.07
C LYS A 450 18.56 19.48 -13.27
N HIS A 451 18.85 18.58 -14.21
CA HIS A 451 19.57 18.91 -15.44
C HIS A 451 18.81 19.93 -16.30
N TYR A 452 17.50 19.74 -16.46
CA TYR A 452 16.65 20.65 -17.23
C TYR A 452 16.60 22.03 -16.59
N VAL A 453 16.35 22.12 -15.29
CA VAL A 453 16.35 23.40 -14.55
C VAL A 453 17.73 24.05 -14.58
N GLY A 454 18.79 23.28 -14.41
CA GLY A 454 20.17 23.79 -14.51
C GLY A 454 20.49 24.35 -15.89
N ALA A 455 20.11 23.66 -16.96
CA ALA A 455 20.29 24.12 -18.34
C ALA A 455 19.47 25.40 -18.63
N THR A 456 18.22 25.45 -18.17
CA THR A 456 17.34 26.61 -18.32
C THR A 456 17.88 27.83 -17.57
N MET A 457 18.36 27.66 -16.32
CA MET A 457 19.00 28.73 -15.54
C MET A 457 20.32 29.21 -16.15
N ALA A 458 21.13 28.29 -16.72
CA ALA A 458 22.35 28.67 -17.43
C ALA A 458 22.04 29.48 -18.70
N CYS A 459 21.00 29.08 -19.45
CA CYS A 459 20.52 29.83 -20.61
C CYS A 459 20.01 31.23 -20.21
N TYR A 460 19.22 31.31 -19.13
CA TYR A 460 18.69 32.56 -18.58
C TYR A 460 19.82 33.52 -18.15
N ARG A 461 20.84 33.02 -17.45
CA ARG A 461 22.02 33.83 -17.07
C ARG A 461 22.79 34.35 -18.30
N ARG A 462 22.93 33.53 -19.35
CA ARG A 462 23.56 33.98 -20.62
C ARG A 462 22.73 35.06 -21.31
N CYS A 463 21.40 34.89 -21.38
CA CYS A 463 20.52 35.90 -21.96
C CYS A 463 20.58 37.23 -21.21
N ILE A 464 20.55 37.22 -19.89
CA ILE A 464 20.65 38.44 -19.06
C ILE A 464 22.00 39.13 -19.27
N SER A 465 23.11 38.38 -19.31
CA SER A 465 24.43 38.97 -19.57
C SER A 465 24.51 39.62 -20.94
N GLN A 466 23.97 38.98 -22.00
CA GLN A 466 23.92 39.55 -23.33
C GLN A 466 23.04 40.83 -23.41
N ILE A 467 21.91 40.84 -22.71
CA ILE A 467 21.02 42.01 -22.63
C ILE A 467 21.75 43.17 -21.89
N ARG A 468 22.43 42.88 -20.77
CA ARG A 468 23.23 43.90 -20.04
C ARG A 468 24.34 44.46 -20.91
N PHE A 469 25.08 43.63 -21.66
CA PHE A 469 26.09 44.12 -22.59
C PHE A 469 25.52 44.97 -23.71
N LYS A 470 24.37 44.62 -24.29
CA LYS A 470 23.71 45.47 -25.32
C LYS A 470 23.22 46.77 -24.77
N ILE A 471 22.59 46.78 -23.59
CA ILE A 471 22.11 48.01 -22.92
C ILE A 471 23.30 48.92 -22.59
N LEU A 472 24.38 48.37 -22.05
CA LEU A 472 25.59 49.14 -21.73
C LEU A 472 26.25 49.71 -23.00
N GLY A 473 26.32 48.94 -24.07
CA GLY A 473 26.82 49.38 -25.36
C GLY A 473 25.95 50.48 -25.99
N THR A 474 24.62 50.37 -25.89
CA THR A 474 23.70 51.40 -26.38
C THR A 474 23.80 52.69 -25.53
N MET A 475 23.89 52.57 -24.21
CA MET A 475 24.08 53.72 -23.34
C MET A 475 25.42 54.43 -23.61
N ILE A 476 26.52 53.71 -23.77
CA ILE A 476 27.82 54.29 -24.12
C ILE A 476 27.76 55.00 -25.47
N TYR A 477 27.13 54.36 -26.48
CA TYR A 477 26.96 54.98 -27.79
C TYR A 477 26.12 56.24 -27.76
N THR A 478 25.03 56.24 -27.01
CA THR A 478 24.15 57.42 -26.85
C THR A 478 24.86 58.55 -26.11
N CYS A 479 25.60 58.22 -25.01
CA CYS A 479 26.38 59.21 -24.27
C CYS A 479 27.51 59.82 -25.11
N THR A 480 28.20 59.02 -25.92
CA THR A 480 29.21 59.53 -26.84
C THR A 480 28.63 60.41 -27.93
N LYS A 481 27.46 60.03 -28.50
CA LYS A 481 26.77 60.85 -29.51
C LYS A 481 26.28 62.21 -28.93
N ILE A 482 25.75 62.18 -27.71
CA ILE A 482 25.35 63.47 -27.02
C ILE A 482 26.57 64.32 -26.74
N ARG A 483 27.69 63.76 -26.31
CA ARG A 483 28.94 64.50 -26.03
C ARG A 483 29.54 65.11 -27.29
N VAL A 484 29.51 64.40 -28.41
CA VAL A 484 29.96 64.89 -29.74
C VAL A 484 29.02 66.02 -30.23
N SER A 485 27.71 65.87 -30.10
CA SER A 485 26.72 66.93 -30.42
C SER A 485 26.91 68.19 -29.60
N GLN A 486 27.14 68.08 -28.28
CA GLN A 486 27.43 69.21 -27.40
C GLN A 486 28.76 69.91 -27.72
N MET A 487 29.78 69.16 -28.10
CA MET A 487 31.05 69.75 -28.58
C MET A 487 30.87 70.50 -29.91
N HIS A 488 30.02 70.00 -30.80
CA HIS A 488 29.74 70.68 -32.06
C HIS A 488 28.89 71.97 -31.88
N GLU A 489 27.89 71.98 -30.97
CA GLU A 489 27.18 73.17 -30.62
C GLU A 489 28.03 74.22 -29.87
N SER A 490 28.94 73.76 -28.99
CA SER A 490 29.89 74.68 -28.33
C SER A 490 30.88 75.31 -29.29
N SER A 491 31.36 74.53 -30.32
CA SER A 491 32.22 75.02 -31.39
C SER A 491 31.52 76.02 -32.25
N GLN A 492 30.22 75.81 -32.64
CA GLN A 492 29.46 76.79 -33.41
C GLN A 492 29.18 78.06 -32.62
N ARG A 493 28.91 78.01 -31.30
CA ARG A 493 28.73 79.18 -30.46
C ARG A 493 30.02 79.98 -30.31
N THR A 494 31.18 79.33 -30.29
CA THR A 494 32.47 79.98 -30.25
C THR A 494 32.78 80.68 -31.59
N VAL A 495 32.42 80.14 -32.74
CA VAL A 495 32.57 80.74 -34.06
C VAL A 495 31.64 81.92 -34.25
N ILE A 496 30.37 81.86 -33.77
CA ILE A 496 29.44 83.00 -33.78
C ILE A 496 29.90 84.18 -32.85
N SER A 497 30.48 83.84 -31.72
CA SER A 497 31.01 84.87 -30.78
C SER A 497 32.29 85.55 -31.35
N LEU A 498 33.10 84.91 -32.13
CA LEU A 498 34.27 85.50 -32.81
C LEU A 498 33.87 86.36 -34.03
N SER A 499 32.81 86.00 -34.72
CA SER A 499 32.30 86.79 -35.87
C SER A 499 31.54 88.03 -35.45
N SER A 500 31.05 88.17 -34.23
CA SER A 500 30.38 89.39 -33.72
C SER A 500 31.38 90.44 -33.12
N LYS A 501 32.63 90.05 -32.87
CA LYS A 501 33.68 90.98 -32.37
C LYS A 501 34.53 91.61 -33.46
N THR A 502 34.33 91.26 -34.73
CA THR A 502 35.08 91.78 -35.86
C THR A 502 34.32 92.79 -36.69
N ARG A 503 33.20 93.41 -36.16
CA ARG A 503 32.45 94.44 -36.85
C ARG A 503 32.30 95.74 -36.02
N ILE A 504 33.27 96.09 -35.24
CA ILE A 504 33.44 97.44 -34.74
C ILE A 504 34.92 97.77 -34.68
N LEU A 505 35.46 98.20 -35.82
CA LEU A 505 36.54 99.13 -36.01
C LEU A 505 36.62 99.46 -37.49
#